data_0981ca56a501758983b5482800c3303e
#
_entry.id   0981ca56a501758983b5482800c3303e
#
_cell.length_a   1.000
_cell.length_b   1.000
_cell.length_c   1.000
_cell.angle_alpha   90.00
_cell.angle_beta   90.00
_cell.angle_gamma   90.00
#
_symmetry.space_group_name_H-M   'P 1'
#
loop_
_entity.id
_entity.type
_entity.pdbx_description
1 polymer ?
#
loop_
_entity_poly.entity_id
_entity_poly.type
_entity_poly.pdbx_seq_one_letter_code
_entity_poly.pdbx_strand_id
1 'polypeptide(L)'
;MLLALLPVLGIHFVLRDAQAQSVTQPDARVTVSEGVSLQLRCKYSYFGTPYLFWYVQYPRQGLQLLLKYYPGDPVVQGVNGFEAEFSKSNSSFHLRKASVHWSDSAVYFCAVS
;
A
#
# COMPACT_ATOMS: atom_id res chain seq x y z
N MET A 1 6.61 -8.22 -24.12
CA MET A 1 6.63 -8.49 -23.82
C MET A 1 6.69 -8.88 -22.76
N LEU A 2 6.92 -9.11 -22.42
CA LEU A 2 7.12 -9.58 -21.56
C LEU A 2 6.71 -9.20 -20.47
N LEU A 3 6.73 -8.52 -20.29
CA LEU A 3 6.48 -8.02 -19.32
C LEU A 3 5.51 -8.47 -18.66
N ALA A 4 4.99 -8.69 -19.19
CA ALA A 4 3.84 -9.02 -18.74
C ALA A 4 3.98 -9.98 -17.72
N LEU A 5 4.62 -10.37 -17.81
CA LEU A 5 4.71 -11.33 -17.15
C LEU A 5 4.82 -11.19 -15.87
N LEU A 6 4.87 -10.44 -15.58
CA LEU A 6 5.06 -10.26 -14.48
C LEU A 6 4.21 -10.66 -13.60
N PRO A 7 3.86 -11.29 -13.25
CA PRO A 7 3.00 -11.71 -12.53
C PRO A 7 3.21 -11.75 -11.30
N VAL A 8 3.39 -11.81 -10.90
CA VAL A 8 3.40 -11.66 -9.93
C VAL A 8 3.07 -12.11 -8.70
N LEU A 9 3.49 -12.65 -8.10
CA LEU A 9 3.34 -13.11 -6.93
C LEU A 9 3.33 -12.09 -5.99
N GLY A 10 2.51 -11.77 -5.38
CA GLY A 10 2.49 -10.70 -4.52
C GLY A 10 2.62 -9.53 -5.41
N ILE A 11 2.27 -8.40 -5.10
CA ILE A 11 2.37 -7.27 -5.96
C ILE A 11 3.77 -6.70 -5.92
N HIS A 12 4.32 -6.50 -7.09
CA HIS A 12 5.65 -5.99 -7.17
C HIS A 12 5.66 -4.79 -8.06
N PHE A 13 5.96 -3.62 -7.56
CA PHE A 13 6.07 -2.43 -8.35
C PHE A 13 7.52 -2.02 -8.41
N VAL A 14 8.06 -1.88 -9.61
CA VAL A 14 9.43 -1.45 -9.79
C VAL A 14 9.42 -0.29 -10.76
N LEU A 15 9.99 0.82 -10.35
CA LEU A 15 10.08 1.97 -11.21
C LEU A 15 11.35 1.88 -12.00
N ARG A 16 11.24 2.11 -13.33
CA ARG A 16 12.21 1.84 -14.19
C ARG A 16 13.41 2.58 -14.02
N ASP A 17 13.47 3.74 -13.94
CA ASP A 17 14.67 4.43 -13.89
C ASP A 17 15.18 4.52 -12.48
N ALA A 18 14.60 3.86 -11.54
CA ALA A 18 15.06 3.96 -10.19
C ALA A 18 15.27 2.60 -9.68
N GLN A 19 16.27 1.99 -10.16
CA GLN A 19 16.46 0.66 -9.80
C GLN A 19 16.48 0.44 -8.35
N ALA A 20 16.62 1.42 -7.51
CA ALA A 20 16.60 1.23 -6.08
C ALA A 20 15.21 1.31 -5.49
N GLN A 21 14.19 1.58 -6.28
CA GLN A 21 12.85 1.78 -5.78
C GLN A 21 12.00 0.56 -6.02
N SER A 22 11.43 0.02 -4.97
CA SER A 22 10.47 -1.08 -5.13
C SER A 22 9.66 -1.24 -3.87
N VAL A 23 8.50 -1.89 -3.99
CA VAL A 23 7.72 -2.27 -2.83
C VAL A 23 7.44 -3.76 -2.91
N THR A 24 7.30 -4.36 -1.75
CA THR A 24 6.86 -5.74 -1.64
C THR A 24 5.61 -5.74 -0.76
N GLN A 25 4.56 -6.28 -1.29
CA GLN A 25 3.27 -6.28 -0.64
C GLN A 25 2.69 -7.69 -0.73
N PRO A 26 2.71 -8.45 0.35
CA PRO A 26 2.28 -9.85 0.29
C PRO A 26 0.81 -10.03 -0.03
N ASP A 27 -0.03 -9.10 0.43
CA ASP A 27 -1.46 -9.21 0.23
C ASP A 27 -1.99 -7.96 -0.44
N ALA A 28 -2.63 -8.12 -1.58
CA ALA A 28 -3.23 -7.00 -2.29
C ALA A 28 -4.75 -7.08 -2.29
N ARG A 29 -5.28 -8.25 -2.61
CA ARG A 29 -6.73 -8.42 -2.64
C ARG A 29 -7.23 -8.83 -1.26
N VAL A 30 -8.14 -8.07 -0.72
CA VAL A 30 -8.62 -8.27 0.63
C VAL A 30 -10.13 -8.46 0.65
N THR A 31 -10.57 -9.51 1.31
CA THR A 31 -11.97 -9.73 1.59
C THR A 31 -12.09 -9.68 3.10
N VAL A 32 -12.90 -8.77 3.61
CA VAL A 32 -12.97 -8.53 5.04
C VAL A 32 -14.31 -8.89 5.62
N SER A 33 -14.29 -9.16 6.92
CA SER A 33 -15.51 -9.36 7.69
C SER A 33 -15.78 -8.10 8.48
N GLU A 34 -17.04 -7.81 8.67
CA GLU A 34 -17.48 -6.60 9.35
C GLU A 34 -16.87 -6.50 10.74
N GLY A 35 -16.37 -5.35 11.10
CA GLY A 35 -15.94 -5.06 12.46
C GLY A 35 -14.56 -5.51 12.86
N VAL A 36 -13.86 -6.30 12.05
CA VAL A 36 -12.52 -6.73 12.43
C VAL A 36 -11.51 -5.67 12.05
N SER A 37 -10.32 -5.75 12.61
CA SER A 37 -9.27 -4.84 12.25
C SER A 37 -8.54 -5.37 11.02
N LEU A 38 -8.00 -4.46 10.23
CA LEU A 38 -7.28 -4.80 9.02
C LEU A 38 -5.89 -4.21 9.08
N GLN A 39 -4.90 -4.99 8.68
CA GLN A 39 -3.55 -4.49 8.51
C GLN A 39 -2.96 -5.10 7.25
N LEU A 40 -2.46 -4.25 6.37
CA LEU A 40 -1.78 -4.69 5.16
C LEU A 40 -0.34 -4.24 5.21
N ARG A 41 0.55 -5.15 4.96
CA ARG A 41 1.98 -4.87 5.06
C ARG A 41 2.54 -4.37 3.76
N CYS A 42 3.46 -3.42 3.86
CA CYS A 42 4.21 -2.93 2.72
C CYS A 42 5.63 -2.67 3.17
N LYS A 43 6.56 -3.31 2.51
CA LYS A 43 7.98 -3.05 2.70
C LYS A 43 8.47 -2.35 1.46
N TYR A 44 9.35 -1.39 1.63
CA TYR A 44 9.85 -0.66 0.48
C TYR A 44 11.37 -0.71 0.44
N SER A 45 11.91 -0.47 -0.73
CA SER A 45 13.34 -0.32 -0.91
C SER A 45 13.54 0.99 -1.65
N TYR A 46 14.26 1.90 -1.04
CA TYR A 46 14.47 3.21 -1.63
C TYR A 46 15.68 3.87 -0.99
N PHE A 47 16.48 4.50 -1.82
CA PHE A 47 17.66 5.15 -1.34
C PHE A 47 17.34 6.64 -1.16
N GLY A 48 17.34 7.11 0.05
CA GLY A 48 17.00 8.49 0.36
C GLY A 48 15.63 8.59 0.98
N THR A 49 14.96 9.73 0.80
CA THR A 49 13.64 9.95 1.40
C THR A 49 12.59 9.47 0.42
N PRO A 50 11.82 8.47 0.79
CA PRO A 50 10.83 7.92 -0.13
C PRO A 50 9.55 8.74 -0.16
N TYR A 51 8.86 8.67 -1.28
CA TYR A 51 7.47 9.11 -1.37
C TYR A 51 6.63 7.83 -1.39
N LEU A 52 5.76 7.68 -0.43
CA LEU A 52 4.99 6.45 -0.25
C LEU A 52 3.51 6.73 -0.33
N PHE A 53 2.78 5.79 -0.92
CA PHE A 53 1.36 5.95 -1.17
C PHE A 53 0.63 4.64 -0.95
N TRP A 54 -0.62 4.72 -0.55
CA TRP A 54 -1.53 3.60 -0.59
C TRP A 54 -2.71 3.97 -1.48
N TYR A 55 -3.05 3.08 -2.40
CA TYR A 55 -4.18 3.23 -3.30
C TYR A 55 -5.15 2.09 -3.07
N VAL A 56 -6.40 2.29 -3.43
CA VAL A 56 -7.41 1.25 -3.33
C VAL A 56 -8.20 1.21 -4.62
N GLN A 57 -8.58 0.01 -5.01
CA GLN A 57 -9.48 -0.19 -6.13
C GLN A 57 -10.64 -1.04 -5.66
N TYR A 58 -11.79 -0.41 -5.49
CA TYR A 58 -13.01 -1.10 -5.13
C TYR A 58 -13.56 -1.82 -6.36
N PRO A 59 -14.43 -2.83 -6.17
CA PRO A 59 -14.96 -3.58 -7.31
C PRO A 59 -15.56 -2.66 -8.36
N ARG A 60 -15.17 -2.87 -9.60
CA ARG A 60 -15.69 -2.14 -10.74
C ARG A 60 -15.46 -0.63 -10.69
N GLN A 61 -14.49 -0.20 -9.96
CA GLN A 61 -14.14 1.21 -9.87
C GLN A 61 -12.69 1.41 -10.23
N GLY A 62 -12.31 2.63 -10.46
CA GLY A 62 -10.94 2.97 -10.76
C GLY A 62 -10.10 3.05 -9.51
N LEU A 63 -8.82 3.28 -9.71
CA LEU A 63 -7.89 3.38 -8.62
C LEU A 63 -8.09 4.71 -7.89
N GLN A 64 -8.05 4.70 -6.58
CA GLN A 64 -8.21 5.89 -5.77
C GLN A 64 -7.07 5.99 -4.76
N LEU A 65 -6.61 7.19 -4.50
CA LEU A 65 -5.58 7.41 -3.49
C LEU A 65 -6.22 7.36 -2.11
N LEU A 66 -5.68 6.55 -1.20
CA LEU A 66 -6.13 6.51 0.17
C LEU A 66 -5.37 7.51 1.03
N LEU A 67 -4.05 7.47 0.94
CA LEU A 67 -3.20 8.34 1.73
C LEU A 67 -1.80 8.36 1.17
N LYS A 68 -1.03 9.32 1.60
CA LYS A 68 0.38 9.35 1.25
C LYS A 68 1.20 9.78 2.45
N TYR A 69 2.46 9.39 2.44
CA TYR A 69 3.38 9.72 3.52
C TYR A 69 3.86 11.16 3.38
N TYR A 70 3.86 11.86 4.49
CA TYR A 70 4.42 13.20 4.56
C TYR A 70 5.65 13.13 5.47
N PRO A 71 6.83 13.55 5.00
CA PRO A 71 8.02 13.52 5.82
C PRO A 71 7.81 14.23 7.16
N GLY A 72 8.23 13.58 8.22
CA GLY A 72 8.05 14.10 9.55
C GLY A 72 6.84 13.57 10.28
N ASP A 73 5.92 12.93 9.54
CA ASP A 73 4.72 12.38 10.14
C ASP A 73 4.77 10.85 10.09
N PRO A 74 5.14 10.19 11.18
CA PRO A 74 5.22 8.73 11.15
C PRO A 74 3.87 8.04 10.97
N VAL A 75 2.79 8.69 11.40
CA VAL A 75 1.46 8.13 11.23
C VAL A 75 0.65 9.08 10.37
N VAL A 76 0.13 8.59 9.25
CA VAL A 76 -0.62 9.39 8.31
C VAL A 76 -2.05 8.92 8.30
N GLN A 77 -2.98 9.87 8.37
CA GLN A 77 -4.41 9.56 8.30
C GLN A 77 -4.87 9.67 6.86
N GLY A 78 -5.72 8.75 6.47
CA GLY A 78 -6.30 8.77 5.14
C GLY A 78 -7.80 8.90 5.20
N VAL A 79 -8.46 8.55 4.10
CA VAL A 79 -9.91 8.60 4.05
C VAL A 79 -10.50 7.39 4.74
N ASN A 80 -11.74 7.49 5.16
CA ASN A 80 -12.53 6.39 5.71
C ASN A 80 -11.89 5.65 6.88
N GLY A 81 -11.13 6.35 7.70
CA GLY A 81 -10.54 5.74 8.88
C GLY A 81 -9.29 4.93 8.63
N PHE A 82 -8.79 4.95 7.41
CA PHE A 82 -7.52 4.30 7.12
C PHE A 82 -6.37 5.16 7.65
N GLU A 83 -5.31 4.50 8.07
CA GLU A 83 -4.09 5.18 8.44
C GLU A 83 -2.92 4.29 8.10
N ALA A 84 -1.74 4.86 8.02
CA ALA A 84 -0.54 4.09 7.74
C ALA A 84 0.59 4.59 8.61
N GLU A 85 1.46 3.68 8.99
CA GLU A 85 2.58 4.02 9.84
C GLU A 85 3.88 3.80 9.10
N PHE A 86 4.69 4.84 9.05
CA PHE A 86 6.00 4.81 8.43
C PHE A 86 7.02 4.38 9.46
N SER A 87 7.87 3.43 9.10
CA SER A 87 8.97 3.02 9.95
C SER A 87 10.24 2.96 9.12
N LYS A 88 11.14 3.89 9.37
CA LYS A 88 12.38 3.93 8.62
C LYS A 88 13.25 2.73 8.96
N SER A 89 13.30 2.36 10.23
CA SER A 89 14.16 1.26 10.64
C SER A 89 13.72 -0.07 10.03
N ASN A 90 12.43 -0.24 9.77
CA ASN A 90 11.92 -1.46 9.17
C ASN A 90 11.68 -1.32 7.68
N SER A 91 11.86 -0.14 7.14
CA SER A 91 11.56 0.17 5.73
C SER A 91 10.15 -0.26 5.38
N SER A 92 9.21 0.19 6.19
CA SER A 92 7.82 -0.25 6.03
C SER A 92 6.84 0.91 6.09
N PHE A 93 5.67 0.67 5.49
CA PHE A 93 4.59 1.65 5.47
C PHE A 93 3.29 0.86 5.48
N HIS A 94 2.95 0.32 6.64
CA HIS A 94 1.80 -0.58 6.77
C HIS A 94 0.51 0.20 6.85
N LEU A 95 -0.50 -0.27 6.13
CA LEU A 95 -1.83 0.31 6.14
C LEU A 95 -2.68 -0.40 7.18
N ARG A 96 -3.52 0.34 7.91
CA ARG A 96 -4.41 -0.29 8.87
C ARG A 96 -5.71 0.48 9.02
N LYS A 97 -6.71 -0.24 9.48
CA LYS A 97 -8.00 0.33 9.81
C LYS A 97 -8.53 -0.44 11.01
N ALA A 98 -8.94 0.26 12.04
CA ALA A 98 -9.29 -0.37 13.31
C ALA A 98 -10.52 -1.25 13.21
N SER A 99 -11.52 -0.84 12.45
CA SER A 99 -12.75 -1.61 12.33
C SER A 99 -13.25 -1.46 10.90
N VAL A 100 -13.20 -2.53 10.13
CA VAL A 100 -13.55 -2.47 8.72
C VAL A 100 -15.04 -2.72 8.49
N HIS A 101 -15.48 -2.27 7.31
CA HIS A 101 -16.81 -2.45 6.83
C HIS A 101 -16.69 -3.49 5.73
N TRP A 102 -17.71 -4.28 5.49
CA TRP A 102 -17.63 -5.27 4.40
C TRP A 102 -17.32 -4.58 3.06
N SER A 103 -17.73 -3.33 2.90
CA SER A 103 -17.48 -2.58 1.69
C SER A 103 -15.99 -2.18 1.53
N ASP A 104 -15.16 -2.45 2.52
CA ASP A 104 -13.74 -2.22 2.41
C ASP A 104 -13.04 -3.36 1.64
N SER A 105 -13.77 -4.39 1.26
CA SER A 105 -13.21 -5.46 0.45
C SER A 105 -12.80 -4.89 -0.91
N ALA A 106 -11.56 -5.02 -1.27
CA ALA A 106 -11.02 -4.35 -2.44
C ALA A 106 -9.60 -4.83 -2.71
N VAL A 107 -8.96 -4.23 -3.71
CA VAL A 107 -7.55 -4.46 -3.97
C VAL A 107 -6.80 -3.22 -3.53
N TYR A 108 -5.77 -3.41 -2.73
CA TYR A 108 -4.99 -2.32 -2.16
C TYR A 108 -3.58 -2.35 -2.71
N PHE A 109 -3.06 -1.19 -3.05
CA PHE A 109 -1.73 -1.08 -3.66
C PHE A 109 -0.87 -0.10 -2.89
N CYS A 110 0.31 -0.56 -2.52
CA CYS A 110 1.34 0.27 -1.92
C CYS A 110 2.33 0.66 -3.02
N ALA A 111 2.79 1.89 -3.01
CA ALA A 111 3.72 2.36 -4.02
C ALA A 111 4.79 3.25 -3.41
N VAL A 112 5.98 3.23 -4.00
CA VAL A 112 7.08 4.09 -3.58
C VAL A 112 7.63 4.79 -4.80
N SER A 113 8.07 6.00 -4.59
CA SER A 113 8.66 6.74 -5.68
C SER A 113 9.80 7.63 -5.19
#